data_91570002d8113e17d802009829dfe419
#
_entry.id   91570002d8113e17d802009829dfe419
#
_cell.length_a   1.000
_cell.length_b   1.000
_cell.length_c   1.000
_cell.angle_alpha   90.00
_cell.angle_beta   90.00
_cell.angle_gamma   90.00
#
_symmetry.space_group_name_H-M   'P 1'
#
loop_
_entity.id
_entity.type
_entity.pdbx_description
1 polymer ?
#
loop_
_entity_poly.entity_id
_entity_poly.type
_entity_poly.pdbx_seq_one_letter_code
_entity_poly.pdbx_strand_id
1 'polypeptide(L)'
;MQKLIYLIFLIFLSSCGSGEKRILKQSLPAKDQAIKVYKEGLKAIEVSDYFYASKKFSEAEILLPQSEWAAKSALMVGYCFYSINFYDDAIINLERYTRTYPASDNLDYANYLIAISYYEQILDEEKDKEPLLKSKKKIEFFLDKYPNTDYAIDLKFKLELVI
;
A
#
# COMPACT_ATOMS: atom_id res chain seq x y z
N MET A 1 0.09 70.44 -15.94
CA MET A 1 0.04 69.34 -14.97
C MET A 1 -0.76 68.13 -15.50
N GLN A 2 -1.89 68.32 -16.13
CA GLN A 2 -2.74 67.21 -16.64
C GLN A 2 -2.05 66.34 -17.71
N LYS A 3 -1.27 66.92 -18.62
CA LYS A 3 -0.52 66.16 -19.66
C LYS A 3 0.61 65.29 -19.09
N LEU A 4 1.18 65.67 -17.95
CA LEU A 4 2.21 64.91 -17.29
C LEU A 4 1.67 63.65 -16.61
N ILE A 5 0.43 63.70 -16.10
CA ILE A 5 -0.29 62.56 -15.49
C ILE A 5 -0.60 61.48 -16.53
N TYR A 6 -1.02 61.89 -17.76
CA TYR A 6 -1.25 60.94 -18.84
C TYR A 6 0.02 60.24 -19.32
N LEU A 7 1.17 60.92 -19.29
CA LEU A 7 2.45 60.35 -19.65
C LEU A 7 2.90 59.29 -18.65
N ILE A 8 2.68 59.53 -17.34
CA ILE A 8 3.00 58.58 -16.27
C ILE A 8 2.07 57.35 -16.32
N PHE A 9 0.78 57.56 -16.69
CA PHE A 9 -0.17 56.46 -16.78
C PHE A 9 0.12 55.52 -17.97
N LEU A 10 0.71 56.03 -19.06
CA LEU A 10 1.11 55.24 -20.23
C LEU A 10 2.33 54.34 -19.95
N ILE A 11 3.20 54.72 -19.02
CA ILE A 11 4.39 53.94 -18.66
C ILE A 11 4.03 52.68 -17.82
N PHE A 12 2.91 52.71 -17.06
CA PHE A 12 2.45 51.58 -16.27
C PHE A 12 1.80 50.44 -17.09
N LEU A 13 1.45 50.69 -18.36
CA LEU A 13 0.83 49.66 -19.22
C LEU A 13 1.82 48.79 -19.97
N SER A 14 3.13 49.07 -19.90
CA SER A 14 4.16 48.26 -20.58
C SER A 14 4.86 47.21 -19.68
N SER A 15 4.39 47.04 -18.45
CA SER A 15 4.91 45.99 -17.54
C SER A 15 4.08 44.73 -17.60
N CYS A 16 3.89 44.18 -18.78
CA CYS A 16 3.26 42.87 -18.92
C CYS A 16 4.03 42.05 -19.95
N GLY A 17 4.77 41.08 -19.50
CA GLY A 17 5.31 40.11 -20.44
C GLY A 17 6.71 39.54 -20.21
N SER A 18 7.08 39.30 -18.96
CA SER A 18 8.08 38.23 -18.72
C SER A 18 7.35 36.91 -18.70
N GLY A 19 7.04 36.39 -19.86
CA GLY A 19 6.56 35.02 -20.01
C GLY A 19 7.67 34.06 -19.64
N GLU A 20 7.78 33.72 -18.34
CA GLU A 20 8.50 32.57 -17.89
C GLU A 20 7.91 31.37 -18.65
N LYS A 21 8.65 30.86 -19.65
CA LYS A 21 8.37 29.56 -20.26
C LYS A 21 8.47 28.55 -19.14
N ARG A 22 7.33 28.29 -18.43
CA ARG A 22 7.19 27.08 -17.65
C ARG A 22 7.44 25.94 -18.62
N ILE A 23 8.65 25.39 -18.58
CA ILE A 23 8.95 24.09 -19.15
C ILE A 23 7.99 23.17 -18.40
N LEU A 24 6.84 22.86 -19.03
CA LEU A 24 6.00 21.77 -18.60
C LEU A 24 6.90 20.54 -18.65
N LYS A 25 7.48 20.18 -17.49
CA LYS A 25 8.10 18.89 -17.32
C LYS A 25 7.03 17.89 -17.73
N GLN A 26 7.19 17.29 -18.91
CA GLN A 26 6.26 16.33 -19.46
C GLN A 26 6.16 15.22 -18.40
N SER A 27 5.07 15.23 -17.62
CA SER A 27 4.84 14.22 -16.59
C SER A 27 4.70 12.88 -17.30
N LEU A 28 5.39 11.88 -16.79
CA LEU A 28 5.22 10.52 -17.28
C LEU A 28 3.73 10.15 -17.26
N PRO A 29 3.27 9.31 -18.20
CA PRO A 29 1.92 8.74 -18.12
C PRO A 29 1.70 8.12 -16.74
N ALA A 30 0.50 8.23 -16.19
CA ALA A 30 0.18 7.77 -14.82
C ALA A 30 0.61 6.32 -14.57
N LYS A 31 0.46 5.46 -15.59
CA LYS A 31 0.93 4.06 -15.54
C LYS A 31 2.44 3.95 -15.33
N ASP A 32 3.23 4.70 -16.10
CA ASP A 32 4.70 4.63 -16.01
C ASP A 32 5.19 5.23 -14.69
N GLN A 33 4.49 6.24 -14.20
CA GLN A 33 4.75 6.83 -12.89
C GLN A 33 4.44 5.83 -11.76
N ALA A 34 3.29 5.16 -11.80
CA ALA A 34 2.93 4.13 -10.82
C ALA A 34 3.94 2.98 -10.81
N ILE A 35 4.34 2.48 -11.99
CA ILE A 35 5.35 1.42 -12.12
C ILE A 35 6.71 1.88 -11.57
N LYS A 36 7.11 3.12 -11.83
CA LYS A 36 8.37 3.67 -11.30
C LYS A 36 8.35 3.70 -9.78
N VAL A 37 7.28 4.24 -9.19
CA VAL A 37 7.12 4.34 -7.73
C VAL A 37 7.05 2.94 -7.09
N TYR A 38 6.34 1.99 -7.71
CA TYR A 38 6.32 0.59 -7.29
C TYR A 38 7.73 -0.02 -7.23
N LYS A 39 8.55 0.21 -8.28
CA LYS A 39 9.95 -0.26 -8.31
C LYS A 39 10.82 0.41 -7.23
N GLU A 40 10.55 1.66 -6.86
CA GLU A 40 11.20 2.31 -5.72
C GLU A 40 10.87 1.59 -4.41
N GLY A 41 9.62 1.15 -4.22
CA GLY A 41 9.21 0.32 -3.10
C GLY A 41 9.94 -1.02 -3.06
N LEU A 42 10.09 -1.71 -4.20
CA LEU A 42 10.85 -2.97 -4.26
C LEU A 42 12.32 -2.78 -3.85
N LYS A 43 12.98 -1.71 -4.34
CA LYS A 43 14.35 -1.40 -3.94
C LYS A 43 14.50 -1.12 -2.45
N ALA A 44 13.49 -0.51 -1.83
CA ALA A 44 13.47 -0.28 -0.40
C ALA A 44 13.38 -1.60 0.39
N ILE A 45 12.62 -2.58 -0.10
CA ILE A 45 12.59 -3.94 0.48
C ILE A 45 13.97 -4.61 0.43
N GLU A 46 14.72 -4.47 -0.69
CA GLU A 46 16.06 -5.04 -0.85
C GLU A 46 17.03 -4.58 0.27
N VAL A 47 16.82 -3.38 0.80
CA VAL A 47 17.60 -2.84 1.93
C VAL A 47 16.87 -2.88 3.26
N SER A 48 15.77 -3.65 3.33
CA SER A 48 14.93 -3.84 4.52
C SER A 48 14.28 -2.55 5.07
N ASP A 49 14.14 -1.51 4.23
CA ASP A 49 13.40 -0.29 4.59
C ASP A 49 11.91 -0.45 4.27
N TYR A 50 11.24 -1.28 5.06
CA TYR A 50 9.83 -1.62 4.86
C TYR A 50 8.88 -0.43 5.10
N PHE A 51 9.23 0.53 5.96
CA PHE A 51 8.43 1.74 6.15
C PHE A 51 8.44 2.62 4.90
N TYR A 52 9.60 2.86 4.33
CA TYR A 52 9.69 3.61 3.08
C TYR A 52 9.05 2.84 1.92
N ALA A 53 9.23 1.51 1.87
CA ALA A 53 8.60 0.65 0.90
C ALA A 53 7.06 0.75 0.95
N SER A 54 6.45 0.64 2.14
CA SER A 54 4.98 0.76 2.32
C SER A 54 4.45 2.11 1.84
N LYS A 55 5.17 3.20 2.10
CA LYS A 55 4.83 4.53 1.60
C LYS A 55 4.85 4.58 0.07
N LYS A 56 5.88 3.97 -0.58
CA LYS A 56 6.00 3.93 -2.02
C LYS A 56 4.92 3.08 -2.67
N PHE A 57 4.59 1.94 -2.10
CA PHE A 57 3.48 1.13 -2.59
C PHE A 57 2.13 1.85 -2.43
N SER A 58 1.89 2.55 -1.33
CA SER A 58 0.68 3.38 -1.16
C SER A 58 0.59 4.49 -2.20
N GLU A 59 1.72 5.16 -2.52
CA GLU A 59 1.80 6.16 -3.57
C GLU A 59 1.47 5.56 -4.96
N ALA A 60 2.02 4.37 -5.26
CA ALA A 60 1.77 3.67 -6.52
C ALA A 60 0.30 3.25 -6.68
N GLU A 61 -0.36 2.80 -5.60
CA GLU A 61 -1.80 2.48 -5.58
C GLU A 61 -2.65 3.70 -5.96
N ILE A 62 -2.32 4.88 -5.40
CA ILE A 62 -3.06 6.13 -5.63
C ILE A 62 -2.88 6.64 -7.07
N LEU A 63 -1.70 6.46 -7.66
CA LEU A 63 -1.38 6.95 -9.00
C LEU A 63 -2.17 6.27 -10.12
N LEU A 64 -2.56 5.01 -9.94
CA LEU A 64 -3.30 4.24 -10.94
C LEU A 64 -4.38 3.36 -10.28
N PRO A 65 -5.42 3.96 -9.68
CA PRO A 65 -6.43 3.24 -8.92
C PRO A 65 -7.19 2.23 -9.79
N GLN A 66 -7.72 1.17 -9.16
CA GLN A 66 -8.49 0.09 -9.83
C GLN A 66 -7.71 -0.67 -10.92
N SER A 67 -6.40 -0.57 -10.95
CA SER A 67 -5.54 -1.31 -11.86
C SER A 67 -4.92 -2.53 -11.18
N GLU A 68 -4.37 -3.44 -11.98
CA GLU A 68 -3.54 -4.55 -11.49
C GLU A 68 -2.34 -4.04 -10.66
N TRP A 69 -1.76 -2.91 -11.03
CA TRP A 69 -0.67 -2.27 -10.28
C TRP A 69 -1.13 -1.75 -8.92
N ALA A 70 -2.35 -1.21 -8.85
CA ALA A 70 -2.92 -0.77 -7.58
C ALA A 70 -3.17 -1.98 -6.65
N ALA A 71 -3.72 -3.08 -7.17
CA ALA A 71 -3.92 -4.30 -6.40
C ALA A 71 -2.59 -4.87 -5.87
N LYS A 72 -1.56 -4.99 -6.74
CA LYS A 72 -0.22 -5.42 -6.32
C LYS A 72 0.38 -4.49 -5.26
N SER A 73 0.23 -3.19 -5.43
CA SER A 73 0.75 -2.20 -4.48
C SER A 73 0.06 -2.30 -3.12
N ALA A 74 -1.27 -2.40 -3.09
CA ALA A 74 -2.03 -2.54 -1.85
C ALA A 74 -1.65 -3.81 -1.06
N LEU A 75 -1.43 -4.93 -1.75
CA LEU A 75 -0.93 -6.16 -1.13
C LEU A 75 0.45 -5.95 -0.51
N MET A 76 1.36 -5.29 -1.25
CA MET A 76 2.73 -5.03 -0.77
C MET A 76 2.77 -4.10 0.44
N VAL A 77 1.81 -3.20 0.62
CA VAL A 77 1.68 -2.40 1.86
C VAL A 77 1.47 -3.33 3.06
N GLY A 78 0.51 -4.24 2.99
CA GLY A 78 0.26 -5.22 4.06
C GLY A 78 1.47 -6.13 4.33
N TYR A 79 2.14 -6.60 3.27
CA TYR A 79 3.37 -7.38 3.38
C TYR A 79 4.48 -6.60 4.11
N CYS A 80 4.68 -5.33 3.82
CA CYS A 80 5.68 -4.51 4.49
C CYS A 80 5.44 -4.41 5.99
N PHE A 81 4.20 -4.18 6.42
CA PHE A 81 3.87 -4.12 7.84
C PHE A 81 4.04 -5.48 8.53
N TYR A 82 3.63 -6.57 7.88
CA TYR A 82 3.89 -7.92 8.38
C TYR A 82 5.40 -8.17 8.61
N SER A 83 6.23 -7.77 7.64
CA SER A 83 7.68 -8.02 7.67
C SER A 83 8.43 -7.31 8.82
N ILE A 84 7.83 -6.30 9.41
CA ILE A 84 8.38 -5.57 10.57
C ILE A 84 7.59 -5.81 11.86
N ASN A 85 6.78 -6.89 11.89
CA ASN A 85 5.97 -7.32 13.03
C ASN A 85 4.90 -6.30 13.48
N PHE A 86 4.47 -5.39 12.58
CA PHE A 86 3.34 -4.49 12.79
C PHE A 86 2.06 -5.20 12.36
N TYR A 87 1.69 -6.23 13.13
CA TYR A 87 0.64 -7.18 12.74
C TYR A 87 -0.75 -6.54 12.63
N ASP A 88 -1.09 -5.60 13.49
CA ASP A 88 -2.36 -4.87 13.41
C ASP A 88 -2.47 -4.05 12.12
N ASP A 89 -1.41 -3.32 11.78
CA ASP A 89 -1.35 -2.55 10.53
C ASP A 89 -1.37 -3.47 9.31
N ALA A 90 -0.68 -4.61 9.38
CA ALA A 90 -0.71 -5.63 8.33
C ALA A 90 -2.15 -6.14 8.12
N ILE A 91 -2.84 -6.54 9.18
CA ILE A 91 -4.23 -7.03 9.13
C ILE A 91 -5.15 -5.98 8.53
N ILE A 92 -5.10 -4.73 9.01
CA ILE A 92 -5.95 -3.63 8.52
C ILE A 92 -5.75 -3.43 7.01
N ASN A 93 -4.50 -3.36 6.55
CA ASN A 93 -4.20 -3.13 5.14
C ASN A 93 -4.55 -4.33 4.26
N LEU A 94 -4.31 -5.56 4.72
CA LEU A 94 -4.64 -6.78 3.98
C LEU A 94 -6.16 -7.01 3.91
N GLU A 95 -6.90 -6.76 4.99
CA GLU A 95 -8.37 -6.82 4.95
C GLU A 95 -8.95 -5.72 4.04
N ARG A 96 -8.37 -4.52 4.02
CA ARG A 96 -8.72 -3.50 3.03
C ARG A 96 -8.46 -4.01 1.61
N TYR A 97 -7.29 -4.60 1.36
CA TYR A 97 -6.94 -5.18 0.06
C TYR A 97 -7.98 -6.22 -0.39
N THR A 98 -8.34 -7.19 0.44
CA THR A 98 -9.30 -8.24 0.07
C THR A 98 -10.68 -7.70 -0.26
N ARG A 99 -11.10 -6.59 0.38
CA ARG A 99 -12.38 -5.91 0.09
C ARG A 99 -12.32 -5.06 -1.17
N THR A 100 -11.18 -4.40 -1.43
CA THR A 100 -11.04 -3.45 -2.55
C THR A 100 -10.75 -4.16 -3.87
N TYR A 101 -10.05 -5.29 -3.82
CA TYR A 101 -9.61 -6.06 -4.99
C TYR A 101 -10.05 -7.52 -4.94
N PRO A 102 -11.38 -7.79 -4.88
CA PRO A 102 -11.91 -9.15 -4.67
C PRO A 102 -11.68 -10.10 -5.85
N ALA A 103 -11.27 -9.59 -7.01
CA ALA A 103 -10.94 -10.38 -8.20
C ALA A 103 -9.42 -10.57 -8.40
N SER A 104 -8.60 -10.22 -7.40
CA SER A 104 -7.14 -10.40 -7.51
C SER A 104 -6.74 -11.86 -7.34
N ASP A 105 -5.74 -12.29 -8.12
CA ASP A 105 -5.18 -13.66 -8.07
C ASP A 105 -4.41 -13.96 -6.77
N ASN A 106 -4.05 -12.93 -5.98
CA ASN A 106 -3.27 -13.06 -4.74
C ASN A 106 -4.14 -12.99 -3.47
N LEU A 107 -5.42 -13.32 -3.56
CA LEU A 107 -6.30 -13.32 -2.39
C LEU A 107 -5.95 -14.41 -1.37
N ASP A 108 -5.45 -15.54 -1.84
CA ASP A 108 -4.94 -16.62 -0.98
C ASP A 108 -3.76 -16.14 -0.16
N TYR A 109 -2.75 -15.52 -0.79
CA TYR A 109 -1.60 -14.97 -0.09
C TYR A 109 -1.98 -13.88 0.92
N ALA A 110 -2.88 -12.98 0.56
CA ALA A 110 -3.36 -11.95 1.47
C ALA A 110 -4.07 -12.54 2.70
N ASN A 111 -4.96 -13.53 2.49
CA ASN A 111 -5.65 -14.22 3.58
C ASN A 111 -4.69 -15.07 4.44
N TYR A 112 -3.64 -15.65 3.84
CA TYR A 112 -2.57 -16.30 4.57
C TYR A 112 -1.85 -15.31 5.50
N LEU A 113 -1.42 -14.15 4.98
CA LEU A 113 -0.76 -13.12 5.79
C LEU A 113 -1.66 -12.60 6.91
N ILE A 114 -2.97 -12.48 6.69
CA ILE A 114 -3.93 -12.13 7.75
C ILE A 114 -3.94 -13.20 8.84
N ALA A 115 -4.08 -14.48 8.45
CA ALA A 115 -4.16 -15.58 9.40
C ALA A 115 -2.88 -15.70 10.25
N ILE A 116 -1.71 -15.62 9.60
CA ILE A 116 -0.43 -15.70 10.30
C ILE A 116 -0.16 -14.45 11.16
N SER A 117 -0.60 -13.27 10.75
CA SER A 117 -0.49 -12.06 11.58
C SER A 117 -1.27 -12.20 12.90
N TYR A 118 -2.47 -12.80 12.88
CA TYR A 118 -3.20 -13.12 14.11
C TYR A 118 -2.49 -14.22 14.93
N TYR A 119 -1.85 -15.18 14.27
CA TYR A 119 -1.12 -16.24 14.95
C TYR A 119 0.12 -15.69 15.68
N GLU A 120 0.90 -14.84 15.04
CA GLU A 120 2.11 -14.25 15.64
C GLU A 120 1.79 -13.38 16.87
N GLN A 121 0.62 -12.75 16.93
CA GLN A 121 0.17 -12.00 18.10
C GLN A 121 -0.09 -12.87 19.33
N ILE A 122 -0.35 -14.18 19.18
CA ILE A 122 -0.56 -15.09 20.32
C ILE A 122 0.70 -15.21 21.17
N LEU A 123 1.87 -15.15 20.53
CA LEU A 123 3.16 -15.35 21.20
C LEU A 123 3.55 -14.18 22.09
N ASP A 124 3.01 -12.98 21.82
CA ASP A 124 3.32 -11.78 22.59
C ASP A 124 2.38 -11.58 23.80
N GLU A 125 1.20 -12.25 23.83
CA GLU A 125 0.17 -12.02 24.84
C GLU A 125 -0.23 -13.29 25.59
N GLU A 126 0.62 -13.77 26.51
CA GLU A 126 0.40 -14.99 27.31
C GLU A 126 -0.89 -15.00 28.13
N LYS A 127 -1.64 -13.89 28.23
CA LYS A 127 -2.81 -13.75 29.11
C LYS A 127 -4.13 -13.51 28.40
N ASP A 128 -4.13 -13.14 27.13
CA ASP A 128 -5.37 -12.85 26.39
C ASP A 128 -5.72 -14.00 25.44
N LYS A 129 -6.93 -14.52 25.61
CA LYS A 129 -7.47 -15.58 24.74
C LYS A 129 -8.04 -15.03 23.41
N GLU A 130 -8.19 -13.71 23.29
CA GLU A 130 -8.80 -13.11 22.10
C GLU A 130 -7.96 -13.30 20.85
N PRO A 131 -6.61 -13.06 20.84
CA PRO A 131 -5.75 -13.35 19.70
C PRO A 131 -5.80 -14.81 19.27
N LEU A 132 -5.78 -15.75 20.25
CA LEU A 132 -5.91 -17.18 20.00
C LEU A 132 -7.19 -17.54 19.24
N LEU A 133 -8.34 -17.03 19.70
CA LEU A 133 -9.64 -17.31 19.09
C LEU A 133 -9.74 -16.69 17.68
N LYS A 134 -9.21 -15.48 17.51
CA LYS A 134 -9.16 -14.80 16.20
C LYS A 134 -8.26 -15.55 15.22
N SER A 135 -7.07 -15.95 15.66
CA SER A 135 -6.14 -16.75 14.86
C SER A 135 -6.79 -18.05 14.40
N LYS A 136 -7.33 -18.85 15.33
CA LYS A 136 -8.03 -20.10 15.01
C LYS A 136 -9.10 -19.87 13.94
N LYS A 137 -9.98 -18.89 14.12
CA LYS A 137 -11.06 -18.57 13.18
C LYS A 137 -10.52 -18.18 11.79
N LYS A 138 -9.44 -17.42 11.72
CA LYS A 138 -8.85 -16.98 10.44
C LYS A 138 -8.14 -18.14 9.73
N ILE A 139 -7.48 -19.03 10.48
CA ILE A 139 -6.87 -20.23 9.93
C ILE A 139 -7.93 -21.18 9.39
N GLU A 140 -8.98 -21.48 10.16
CA GLU A 140 -10.10 -22.33 9.71
C GLU A 140 -10.77 -21.78 8.44
N PHE A 141 -11.04 -20.46 8.40
CA PHE A 141 -11.54 -19.80 7.19
C PHE A 141 -10.62 -19.97 5.99
N PHE A 142 -9.30 -19.83 6.20
CA PHE A 142 -8.33 -20.00 5.13
C PHE A 142 -8.32 -21.44 4.59
N LEU A 143 -8.29 -22.40 5.50
CA LEU A 143 -8.24 -23.83 5.14
C LEU A 143 -9.51 -24.31 4.42
N ASP A 144 -10.66 -23.72 4.74
CA ASP A 144 -11.92 -23.98 4.04
C ASP A 144 -11.88 -23.42 2.61
N LYS A 145 -11.39 -22.20 2.45
CA LYS A 145 -11.43 -21.47 1.17
C LYS A 145 -10.29 -21.83 0.22
N TYR A 146 -9.10 -22.16 0.76
CA TYR A 146 -7.87 -22.37 -0.01
C TYR A 146 -7.13 -23.67 0.40
N PRO A 147 -7.81 -24.85 0.44
CA PRO A 147 -7.28 -26.08 1.02
C PRO A 147 -6.06 -26.67 0.31
N ASN A 148 -5.85 -26.31 -0.98
CA ASN A 148 -4.87 -26.93 -1.87
C ASN A 148 -3.66 -26.01 -2.15
N THR A 149 -3.47 -24.95 -1.39
CA THR A 149 -2.31 -24.06 -1.51
C THR A 149 -1.16 -24.52 -0.63
N ASP A 150 0.07 -24.16 -0.98
CA ASP A 150 1.24 -24.44 -0.12
C ASP A 150 1.11 -23.79 1.26
N TYR A 151 0.42 -22.63 1.33
CA TYR A 151 0.12 -21.93 2.59
C TYR A 151 -0.78 -22.76 3.52
N ALA A 152 -1.65 -23.62 2.96
CA ALA A 152 -2.52 -24.48 3.77
C ALA A 152 -1.74 -25.50 4.61
N ILE A 153 -0.57 -25.93 4.15
CA ILE A 153 0.28 -26.88 4.88
C ILE A 153 0.80 -26.22 6.16
N ASP A 154 1.33 -25.00 6.05
CA ASP A 154 1.82 -24.22 7.20
C ASP A 154 0.69 -23.91 8.20
N LEU A 155 -0.47 -23.46 7.71
CA LEU A 155 -1.58 -23.13 8.58
C LEU A 155 -2.25 -24.33 9.24
N LYS A 156 -2.24 -25.53 8.63
CA LYS A 156 -2.67 -26.77 9.30
C LYS A 156 -1.78 -27.07 10.50
N PHE A 157 -0.47 -26.99 10.33
CA PHE A 157 0.47 -27.19 11.43
C PHE A 157 0.26 -26.16 12.55
N LYS A 158 0.09 -24.88 12.22
CA LYS A 158 -0.19 -23.82 13.20
C LYS A 158 -1.52 -24.01 13.91
N LEU A 159 -2.55 -24.52 13.21
CA LEU A 159 -3.84 -24.82 13.83
C LEU A 159 -3.71 -25.89 14.92
N GLU A 160 -2.91 -26.94 14.70
CA GLU A 160 -2.66 -27.99 15.69
C GLU A 160 -1.98 -27.45 16.96
N LEU A 161 -1.22 -26.35 16.85
CA LEU A 161 -0.55 -25.72 18.01
C LEU A 161 -1.47 -24.81 18.83
N VAL A 162 -2.64 -24.40 18.28
CA VAL A 162 -3.59 -23.49 18.93
C VAL A 162 -4.91 -24.16 19.35
N ILE A 163 -5.01 -25.47 19.20
CA ILE A 163 -6.13 -26.31 19.69
C ILE A 163 -5.76 -26.89 21.05
#